data_a5ca90b626ebf3481f242cc8714dea33
#
_entry.id   a5ca90b626ebf3481f242cc8714dea33
#
_cell.length_a   1.000
_cell.length_b   1.000
_cell.length_c   1.000
_cell.angle_alpha   90.00
_cell.angle_beta   90.00
_cell.angle_gamma   90.00
#
_symmetry.space_group_name_H-M   'P 1'
#
loop_
_entity.id
_entity.type
_entity.pdbx_description
1 polymer ?
#
loop_
_entity_poly.entity_id
_entity_poly.type
_entity_poly.pdbx_seq_one_letter_code
_entity_poly.pdbx_strand_id
1 'polypeptide(L)'
;MKKKQFAIIGGDNRIKHAAVNLALTGSKVNVFGLDISGKYDNINRCERLDGEMFSSDVFVLPIPYKNQNGDINIIDWNIHLKPEDLFSQMRAGAILFYAKGDDEITNL
;
A
#
# COMPACT_ATOMS: atom_id res chain seq x y z
N MET A 1 -20.60 10.86 6.25
CA MET A 1 -19.32 11.11 5.53
C MET A 1 -18.72 9.80 5.09
N LYS A 2 -18.36 9.72 3.83
CA LYS A 2 -17.79 8.49 3.27
C LYS A 2 -16.33 8.34 3.70
N LYS A 3 -15.99 7.20 4.26
CA LYS A 3 -14.62 6.94 4.68
C LYS A 3 -13.75 6.61 3.47
N LYS A 4 -12.48 6.98 3.57
CA LYS A 4 -11.52 6.72 2.50
C LYS A 4 -11.12 5.25 2.49
N GLN A 5 -10.81 4.77 1.30
CA GLN A 5 -10.31 3.42 1.08
C GLN A 5 -8.82 3.50 0.81
N PHE A 6 -8.05 2.71 1.55
CA PHE A 6 -6.59 2.71 1.45
C PHE A 6 -6.10 1.45 0.75
N ALA A 7 -5.09 1.60 -0.08
CA ALA A 7 -4.35 0.49 -0.68
C ALA A 7 -2.92 0.52 -0.16
N ILE A 8 -2.49 -0.54 0.51
CA ILE A 8 -1.16 -0.64 1.07
C ILE A 8 -0.41 -1.73 0.32
N ILE A 9 0.74 -1.37 -0.25
CA ILE A 9 1.50 -2.25 -1.14
C ILE A 9 2.88 -2.45 -0.56
N GLY A 10 3.15 -3.66 -0.04
CA GLY A 10 4.42 -3.99 0.58
C GLY A 10 4.67 -3.26 1.88
N GLY A 11 5.89 -3.33 2.38
CA GLY A 11 6.30 -2.62 3.58
C GLY A 11 6.87 -3.53 4.64
N ASP A 12 7.20 -2.93 5.77
CA ASP A 12 7.74 -3.61 6.94
C ASP A 12 6.76 -3.50 8.12
N ASN A 13 7.25 -3.77 9.33
CA ASN A 13 6.40 -3.73 10.53
C ASN A 13 5.78 -2.37 10.78
N ARG A 14 6.46 -1.28 10.41
CA ARG A 14 5.91 0.08 10.56
C ARG A 14 4.66 0.23 9.72
N ILE A 15 4.69 -0.29 8.49
CA ILE A 15 3.55 -0.23 7.58
C ILE A 15 2.43 -1.15 8.08
N LYS A 16 2.78 -2.32 8.64
CA LYS A 16 1.78 -3.21 9.23
C LYS A 16 1.01 -2.53 10.36
N HIS A 17 1.73 -1.82 11.24
CA HIS A 17 1.09 -1.05 12.32
C HIS A 17 0.18 0.04 11.77
N ALA A 18 0.63 0.73 10.72
CA ALA A 18 -0.18 1.77 10.09
C ALA A 18 -1.47 1.19 9.51
N ALA A 19 -1.38 0.03 8.84
CA ALA A 19 -2.54 -0.64 8.27
C ALA A 19 -3.56 -1.00 9.34
N VAL A 20 -3.10 -1.58 10.44
CA VAL A 20 -3.98 -1.96 11.55
C VAL A 20 -4.63 -0.72 12.17
N ASN A 21 -3.86 0.35 12.38
CA ASN A 21 -4.40 1.58 12.95
C ASN A 21 -5.48 2.19 12.04
N LEU A 22 -5.26 2.19 10.75
CA LEU A 22 -6.27 2.67 9.79
C LEU A 22 -7.54 1.83 9.87
N ALA A 23 -7.39 0.50 9.96
CA ALA A 23 -8.53 -0.39 10.07
C ALA A 23 -9.30 -0.15 11.38
N LEU A 24 -8.58 0.08 12.47
CA LEU A 24 -9.21 0.32 13.77
C LEU A 24 -9.99 1.64 13.81
N THR A 25 -9.65 2.60 12.96
CA THR A 25 -10.43 3.83 12.83
C THR A 25 -11.63 3.66 11.91
N GLY A 26 -11.83 2.47 11.35
CA GLY A 26 -12.99 2.17 10.51
C GLY A 26 -12.77 2.34 9.02
N SER A 27 -11.56 2.65 8.58
CA SER A 27 -11.26 2.76 7.16
C SER A 27 -11.17 1.38 6.51
N LYS A 28 -11.53 1.28 5.23
CA LYS A 28 -11.31 0.06 4.47
C LYS A 28 -9.86 0.04 4.00
N VAL A 29 -9.16 -1.06 4.27
CA VAL A 29 -7.74 -1.20 3.96
C VAL A 29 -7.54 -2.42 3.09
N ASN A 30 -7.04 -2.21 1.87
CA ASN A 30 -6.65 -3.29 0.96
C ASN A 30 -5.14 -3.43 1.04
N VAL A 31 -4.64 -4.65 1.30
CA VAL A 31 -3.20 -4.90 1.43
C VAL A 31 -2.74 -5.90 0.39
N PHE A 32 -1.57 -5.63 -0.18
CA PHE A 32 -0.93 -6.50 -1.18
C PHE A 32 0.55 -6.58 -0.85
N GLY A 33 1.08 -7.81 -0.81
CA GLY A 33 2.50 -8.01 -0.54
C GLY A 33 2.90 -7.73 0.90
N LEU A 34 1.96 -7.79 1.82
CA LEU A 34 2.19 -7.49 3.22
C LEU A 34 1.36 -8.46 4.06
N ASP A 35 2.04 -9.24 4.91
CA ASP A 35 1.38 -10.22 5.77
C ASP A 35 1.01 -9.56 7.10
N ILE A 36 -0.27 -9.53 7.40
CA ILE A 36 -0.77 -8.94 8.64
C ILE A 36 -1.37 -10.05 9.49
N SER A 37 -0.87 -10.15 10.72
CA SER A 37 -1.38 -11.11 11.71
C SER A 37 -2.72 -10.64 12.26
N GLY A 38 -3.59 -11.58 12.61
CA GLY A 38 -4.88 -11.27 13.19
C GLY A 38 -5.98 -11.16 12.15
N LYS A 39 -7.19 -10.99 12.65
CA LYS A 39 -8.38 -10.87 11.80
C LYS A 39 -8.99 -9.48 12.00
N TYR A 40 -9.14 -8.78 10.89
CA TYR A 40 -9.76 -7.47 10.86
C TYR A 40 -10.79 -7.45 9.74
N ASP A 41 -12.03 -7.13 10.05
CA ASP A 41 -13.13 -7.21 9.08
C ASP A 41 -12.94 -6.24 7.91
N ASN A 42 -12.28 -5.12 8.15
CA ASN A 42 -12.08 -4.09 7.13
C ASN A 42 -10.67 -4.11 6.53
N ILE A 43 -9.85 -5.13 6.81
CA ILE A 43 -8.62 -5.37 6.10
C ILE A 43 -8.86 -6.47 5.08
N ASN A 44 -8.71 -6.12 3.81
CA ASN A 44 -8.87 -7.04 2.70
C ASN A 44 -7.49 -7.42 2.17
N ARG A 45 -7.13 -8.69 2.32
CA ARG A 45 -5.84 -9.19 1.84
C ARG A 45 -5.98 -9.59 0.38
N CYS A 46 -5.29 -8.86 -0.48
CA CYS A 46 -5.35 -9.07 -1.93
C CYS A 46 -4.14 -9.89 -2.38
N GLU A 47 -4.39 -10.94 -3.15
CA GLU A 47 -3.32 -11.78 -3.68
C GLU A 47 -2.79 -11.25 -5.00
N ARG A 48 -3.50 -10.29 -5.60
CA ARG A 48 -3.09 -9.67 -6.86
C ARG A 48 -3.58 -8.23 -6.88
N LEU A 49 -2.95 -7.44 -7.72
CA LEU A 49 -3.37 -6.06 -7.96
C LEU A 49 -4.48 -6.06 -8.99
N ASP A 50 -5.68 -5.76 -8.56
CA ASP A 50 -6.86 -5.75 -9.42
C ASP A 50 -7.65 -4.46 -9.24
N GLY A 51 -8.84 -4.41 -9.82
CA GLY A 51 -9.66 -3.21 -9.79
C GLY A 51 -10.01 -2.74 -8.39
N GLU A 52 -10.14 -3.64 -7.42
CA GLU A 52 -10.45 -3.26 -6.05
C GLU A 52 -9.31 -2.46 -5.42
N MET A 53 -8.06 -2.91 -5.63
CA MET A 53 -6.89 -2.16 -5.18
C MET A 53 -6.80 -0.80 -5.86
N PHE A 54 -6.96 -0.79 -7.19
CA PHE A 54 -6.77 0.43 -7.98
C PHE A 54 -7.91 1.44 -7.82
N SER A 55 -9.05 1.03 -7.28
CA SER A 55 -10.14 1.95 -6.96
C SER A 55 -9.96 2.68 -5.64
N SER A 56 -8.89 2.37 -4.89
CA SER A 56 -8.62 3.01 -3.61
C SER A 56 -8.34 4.49 -3.75
N ASP A 57 -8.65 5.25 -2.70
CA ASP A 57 -8.44 6.70 -2.66
C ASP A 57 -7.00 7.07 -2.34
N VAL A 58 -6.36 6.29 -1.49
CA VAL A 58 -5.01 6.56 -0.99
C VAL A 58 -4.15 5.31 -1.15
N PHE A 59 -2.98 5.48 -1.75
CA PHE A 59 -2.00 4.40 -1.90
C PHE A 59 -0.81 4.68 -1.00
N VAL A 60 -0.43 3.68 -0.19
CA VAL A 60 0.70 3.77 0.73
C VAL A 60 1.76 2.77 0.27
N LEU A 61 2.96 3.27 0.00
CA LEU A 61 4.08 2.46 -0.47
C LEU A 61 5.09 2.23 0.66
N PRO A 62 5.98 1.23 0.51
CA PRO A 62 7.02 0.97 1.51
C PRO A 62 8.00 2.14 1.65
N ILE A 63 8.79 2.13 2.70
CA ILE A 63 9.85 3.11 2.95
C ILE A 63 11.17 2.36 3.11
N PRO A 64 12.12 2.50 2.17
CA PRO A 64 12.02 3.17 0.87
C PRO A 64 11.07 2.41 -0.07
N TYR A 65 10.48 3.11 -1.03
CA TYR A 65 9.48 2.45 -1.87
C TYR A 65 10.11 1.56 -2.95
N LYS A 66 11.35 1.79 -3.32
CA LYS A 66 12.09 0.96 -4.28
C LYS A 66 13.15 0.13 -3.58
N ASN A 67 13.34 -1.10 -4.05
CA ASN A 67 14.47 -1.92 -3.64
C ASN A 67 15.67 -1.68 -4.58
N GLN A 68 16.76 -2.46 -4.38
CA GLN A 68 17.97 -2.31 -5.17
C GLN A 68 17.79 -2.64 -6.65
N ASN A 69 16.78 -3.42 -6.98
CA ASN A 69 16.47 -3.81 -8.36
C ASN A 69 15.56 -2.79 -9.06
N GLY A 70 15.14 -1.75 -8.37
CA GLY A 70 14.21 -0.77 -8.92
C GLY A 70 12.75 -1.18 -8.86
N ASP A 71 12.44 -2.28 -8.20
CA ASP A 71 11.07 -2.75 -7.98
C ASP A 71 10.51 -2.15 -6.69
N ILE A 72 9.19 -2.18 -6.56
CA ILE A 72 8.54 -1.82 -5.29
C ILE A 72 9.06 -2.75 -4.19
N ASN A 73 9.37 -2.18 -3.04
CA ASN A 73 10.04 -2.91 -1.95
C ASN A 73 9.05 -3.80 -1.20
N ILE A 74 8.80 -5.00 -1.74
CA ILE A 74 7.91 -5.99 -1.15
C ILE A 74 8.78 -7.05 -0.49
N ILE A 75 8.75 -7.10 0.85
CA ILE A 75 9.62 -7.96 1.64
C ILE A 75 8.98 -9.32 1.90
N ASP A 76 7.69 -9.32 2.25
CA ASP A 76 6.99 -10.54 2.70
C ASP A 76 6.75 -11.54 1.57
N TRP A 77 6.66 -11.07 0.33
CA TRP A 77 6.38 -11.92 -0.83
C TRP A 77 7.50 -11.81 -1.85
N ASN A 78 7.78 -12.90 -2.54
CA ASN A 78 8.78 -12.91 -3.62
C ASN A 78 8.13 -12.50 -4.94
N ILE A 79 7.90 -11.20 -5.10
CA ILE A 79 7.23 -10.62 -6.25
C ILE A 79 8.07 -9.47 -6.79
N HIS A 80 8.02 -9.28 -8.12
CA HIS A 80 8.65 -8.15 -8.79
C HIS A 80 7.56 -7.25 -9.36
N LEU A 81 7.44 -6.04 -8.83
CA LEU A 81 6.46 -5.06 -9.26
C LEU A 81 7.17 -3.76 -9.61
N LYS A 82 7.08 -3.34 -10.86
CA LYS A 82 7.68 -2.09 -11.30
C LYS A 82 6.82 -0.90 -10.87
N PRO A 83 7.44 0.18 -10.37
CA PRO A 83 6.68 1.37 -9.99
C PRO A 83 5.81 1.93 -11.11
N GLU A 84 6.33 1.97 -12.33
CA GLU A 84 5.58 2.49 -13.47
C GLU A 84 4.35 1.64 -13.79
N ASP A 85 4.41 0.33 -13.58
CA ASP A 85 3.26 -0.54 -13.79
C ASP A 85 2.16 -0.28 -12.75
N LEU A 86 2.57 0.01 -11.52
CA LEU A 86 1.63 0.37 -10.47
C LEU A 86 0.99 1.73 -10.76
N PHE A 87 1.84 2.73 -11.02
CA PHE A 87 1.37 4.11 -11.18
C PHE A 87 0.45 4.28 -12.38
N SER A 88 0.70 3.55 -13.46
CA SER A 88 -0.11 3.66 -14.67
C SER A 88 -1.54 3.17 -14.48
N GLN A 89 -1.80 2.36 -13.46
CA GLN A 89 -3.11 1.78 -13.22
C GLN A 89 -3.90 2.46 -12.11
N MET A 90 -3.27 3.40 -11.40
CA MET A 90 -3.95 4.14 -10.34
C MET A 90 -4.99 5.07 -10.93
N ARG A 91 -6.14 5.21 -10.25
CA ARG A 91 -7.19 6.09 -10.73
C ARG A 91 -6.76 7.55 -10.63
N ALA A 92 -7.34 8.40 -11.48
CA ALA A 92 -7.11 9.83 -11.43
C ALA A 92 -7.59 10.38 -10.08
N GLY A 93 -6.81 11.27 -9.48
CA GLY A 93 -7.16 11.89 -8.21
C GLY A 93 -6.76 11.08 -6.98
N ALA A 94 -6.19 9.89 -7.14
CA ALA A 94 -5.69 9.13 -6.01
C ALA A 94 -4.49 9.82 -5.36
N ILE A 95 -4.38 9.67 -4.03
CA ILE A 95 -3.27 10.24 -3.27
C ILE A 95 -2.22 9.15 -3.10
N LEU A 96 -0.95 9.51 -3.33
CA LEU A 96 0.16 8.58 -3.19
C LEU A 96 1.10 9.05 -2.10
N PHE A 97 1.33 8.18 -1.10
CA PHE A 97 2.33 8.41 -0.05
C PHE A 97 3.52 7.49 -0.28
N TYR A 98 4.71 8.08 -0.38
CA TYR A 98 5.94 7.30 -0.53
C TYR A 98 7.12 8.09 0.02
N ALA A 99 8.21 7.38 0.30
CA ALA A 99 9.46 8.00 0.73
C ALA A 99 10.61 7.42 -0.08
N LYS A 100 11.59 8.24 -0.37
CA LYS A 100 12.74 7.86 -1.20
C LYS A 100 13.88 7.22 -0.41
N GLY A 101 13.69 6.98 0.88
CA GLY A 101 14.73 6.37 1.70
C GLY A 101 15.61 7.36 2.45
N ASP A 102 15.51 8.64 2.15
CA ASP A 102 16.24 9.72 2.83
C ASP A 102 15.36 10.43 3.84
N ASP A 103 14.39 9.72 4.38
CA ASP A 103 13.39 10.24 5.32
C ASP A 103 12.50 11.33 4.73
N GLU A 104 12.59 11.54 3.44
CA GLU A 104 11.79 12.54 2.76
C GLU A 104 10.50 11.90 2.27
N ILE A 105 9.38 12.39 2.76
CA ILE A 105 8.05 11.92 2.37
C ILE A 105 7.44 12.92 1.42
N THR A 106 6.99 12.45 0.27
CA THR A 106 6.41 13.29 -0.76
C THR A 106 4.97 12.88 -1.04
N ASN A 107 4.09 13.89 -1.11
CA ASN A 107 2.70 13.73 -1.54
C ASN A 107 2.61 14.03 -3.02
N LEU A 108 1.91 13.17 -3.74
CA LEU A 108 1.61 13.42 -5.14
C LEU A 108 0.11 13.64 -5.35
#